data_e2fe18e84f4f858972adb13bf175bbd1
#
_entry.id   e2fe18e84f4f858972adb13bf175bbd1
#
_cell.length_a   1.000
_cell.length_b   1.000
_cell.length_c   1.000
_cell.angle_alpha   90.00
_cell.angle_beta   90.00
_cell.angle_gamma   90.00
#
_symmetry.space_group_name_H-M   'P 1'
#
loop_
_entity.id
_entity.type
_entity.pdbx_description
1 polymer ?
#
loop_
_entity_poly.entity_id
_entity_poly.type
_entity_poly.pdbx_seq_one_letter_code
_entity_poly.pdbx_strand_id
1 'polypeptide(L)'
;MFRSLKEKFLTLPDHVQVWPGHGAGSACGKALGALPATTVGYERRHAWWAEYLERDDEEGFVKALLQGQPEAPTYFREMKRLNRDGMAILGGLPHPGRLTQAQFERWLREGAILVDTRDKFAFAGGHIPGSINIPAGKNFSTWAGW
;
A
#
# COMPACT_ATOMS: atom_id res chain seq x y z
N MET A 1 4.83 11.30 14.18
CA MET A 1 3.42 11.69 14.24
C MET A 1 3.03 12.27 15.59
N PHE A 2 3.30 11.62 16.72
CA PHE A 2 3.01 12.10 18.10
C PHE A 2 3.43 13.56 18.32
N ARG A 3 4.72 13.87 18.14
CA ARG A 3 5.26 15.23 18.30
C ARG A 3 4.60 16.24 17.34
N SER A 4 4.34 15.85 16.09
CA SER A 4 3.70 16.75 15.11
C SER A 4 2.26 17.09 15.51
N LEU A 5 1.53 16.14 16.09
CA LEU A 5 0.19 16.43 16.63
C LEU A 5 0.29 17.39 17.82
N LYS A 6 1.20 17.13 18.78
CA LYS A 6 1.37 17.92 19.99
C LYS A 6 1.89 19.33 19.71
N GLU A 7 2.96 19.44 18.92
CA GLU A 7 3.72 20.69 18.74
C GLU A 7 3.24 21.57 17.60
N LYS A 8 2.45 21.01 16.65
CA LYS A 8 1.98 21.74 15.48
C LYS A 8 0.46 21.76 15.38
N PHE A 9 -0.18 20.61 15.39
CA PHE A 9 -1.62 20.50 15.16
C PHE A 9 -2.42 21.09 16.32
N LEU A 10 -2.13 20.65 17.55
CA LEU A 10 -2.84 21.11 18.75
C LEU A 10 -2.50 22.55 19.19
N THR A 11 -1.55 23.22 18.57
CA THR A 11 -1.29 24.65 18.78
C THR A 11 -2.24 25.55 17.99
N LEU A 12 -2.97 24.99 17.02
CA LEU A 12 -3.95 25.71 16.26
C LEU A 12 -5.23 25.97 17.08
N PRO A 13 -5.94 27.08 16.83
CA PRO A 13 -7.21 27.37 17.48
C PRO A 13 -8.29 26.31 17.23
N ASP A 14 -9.16 26.06 18.19
CA ASP A 14 -10.20 25.03 18.15
C ASP A 14 -11.15 25.12 16.94
N HIS A 15 -11.40 26.34 16.46
CA HIS A 15 -12.32 26.57 15.32
C HIS A 15 -11.70 26.28 13.94
N VAL A 16 -10.39 26.04 13.86
CA VAL A 16 -9.72 25.73 12.60
C VAL A 16 -10.26 24.44 12.02
N GLN A 17 -10.74 24.51 10.80
CA GLN A 17 -11.24 23.34 10.06
C GLN A 17 -10.09 22.48 9.55
N VAL A 18 -10.29 21.18 9.61
CA VAL A 18 -9.35 20.17 9.12
C VAL A 18 -10.01 19.39 7.99
N TRP A 19 -9.42 19.47 6.81
CA TRP A 19 -9.88 18.77 5.62
C TRP A 19 -8.88 17.66 5.28
N PRO A 20 -9.22 16.38 5.51
CA PRO A 20 -8.31 15.26 5.21
C PRO A 20 -8.00 15.19 3.73
N GLY A 21 -6.76 14.87 3.39
CA GLY A 21 -6.36 14.62 2.00
C GLY A 21 -6.91 13.33 1.39
N HIS A 22 -7.47 12.44 2.21
CA HIS A 22 -8.10 11.19 1.79
C HIS A 22 -9.45 11.02 2.47
N GLY A 23 -10.45 10.55 1.72
CA GLY A 23 -11.78 10.23 2.24
C GLY A 23 -11.87 8.87 2.93
N ALA A 24 -13.03 8.57 3.47
CA ALA A 24 -13.35 7.27 4.06
C ALA A 24 -13.14 6.14 3.04
N GLY A 25 -12.59 5.02 3.48
CA GLY A 25 -12.28 3.86 2.62
C GLY A 25 -10.97 3.96 1.83
N SER A 26 -10.13 4.98 2.08
CA SER A 26 -8.79 5.03 1.51
C SER A 26 -7.93 3.85 1.97
N ALA A 27 -7.18 3.24 1.03
CA ALA A 27 -6.23 2.17 1.35
C ALA A 27 -5.01 2.64 2.18
N CYS A 28 -4.85 3.95 2.38
CA CYS A 28 -3.70 4.53 3.05
C CYS A 28 -3.87 4.64 4.58
N GLY A 29 -5.03 4.31 5.14
CA GLY A 29 -5.29 4.49 6.56
C GLY A 29 -6.28 3.50 7.15
N LYS A 30 -6.06 3.18 8.43
CA LYS A 30 -6.86 2.22 9.19
C LYS A 30 -8.23 2.78 9.62
N ALA A 31 -8.26 4.04 10.01
CA ALA A 31 -9.44 4.68 10.56
C ALA A 31 -9.68 6.01 9.86
N LEU A 32 -10.64 6.01 8.97
CA LEU A 32 -11.13 7.21 8.32
C LEU A 32 -12.52 7.50 8.86
N GLY A 33 -12.69 8.73 9.36
CA GLY A 33 -13.98 9.19 9.84
C GLY A 33 -15.02 9.22 8.71
N ALA A 34 -16.28 9.03 9.06
CA ALA A 34 -17.40 9.14 8.11
C ALA A 34 -17.64 10.59 7.64
N LEU A 35 -17.15 11.57 8.39
CA LEU A 35 -17.28 12.97 8.05
C LEU A 35 -16.14 13.45 7.17
N PRO A 36 -16.43 14.27 6.14
CA PRO A 36 -15.43 14.75 5.20
C PRO A 36 -14.49 15.82 5.79
N ALA A 37 -14.85 16.39 6.92
CA ALA A 37 -14.07 17.43 7.59
C ALA A 37 -14.29 17.37 9.11
N THR A 38 -13.37 17.96 9.87
CA THR A 38 -13.46 18.09 11.32
C THR A 38 -12.89 19.44 11.76
N THR A 39 -12.76 19.69 13.06
CA THR A 39 -12.06 20.85 13.62
C THR A 39 -10.99 20.42 14.62
N VAL A 40 -9.99 21.28 14.83
CA VAL A 40 -8.93 21.03 15.82
C VAL A 40 -9.50 20.79 17.20
N GLY A 41 -10.52 21.58 17.61
CA GLY A 41 -11.18 21.44 18.90
C GLY A 41 -11.96 20.14 19.06
N TYR A 42 -12.58 19.64 17.98
CA TYR A 42 -13.23 18.32 17.99
C TYR A 42 -12.20 17.20 18.15
N GLU A 43 -11.15 17.22 17.34
CA GLU A 43 -10.10 16.21 17.40
C GLU A 43 -9.39 16.18 18.75
N ARG A 44 -9.13 17.34 19.34
CA ARG A 44 -8.53 17.46 20.69
C ARG A 44 -9.32 16.72 21.76
N ARG A 45 -10.66 16.66 21.64
CA ARG A 45 -11.54 16.06 22.65
C ARG A 45 -11.94 14.62 22.35
N HIS A 46 -12.06 14.27 21.06
CA HIS A 46 -12.72 13.04 20.65
C HIS A 46 -11.86 12.10 19.81
N ALA A 47 -10.69 12.54 19.35
CA ALA A 47 -9.81 11.66 18.60
C ALA A 47 -9.25 10.53 19.50
N TRP A 48 -9.13 9.33 18.96
CA TRP A 48 -8.60 8.17 19.68
C TRP A 48 -7.20 8.40 20.28
N TRP A 49 -6.45 9.31 19.70
CA TRP A 49 -5.07 9.64 20.13
C TRP A 49 -5.01 10.74 21.18
N ALA A 50 -6.11 11.45 21.47
CA ALA A 50 -6.12 12.64 22.32
C ALA A 50 -5.60 12.34 23.74
N GLU A 51 -6.08 11.26 24.35
CA GLU A 51 -5.68 10.87 25.71
C GLU A 51 -4.17 10.55 25.84
N TYR A 52 -3.56 10.00 24.79
CA TYR A 52 -2.11 9.72 24.79
C TYR A 52 -1.29 11.02 24.77
N LEU A 53 -1.74 12.02 24.03
CA LEU A 53 -1.09 13.33 23.99
C LEU A 53 -1.24 14.10 25.29
N GLU A 54 -2.39 14.00 25.92
CA GLU A 54 -2.66 14.62 27.22
C GLU A 54 -1.76 14.04 28.32
N ARG A 55 -1.56 12.72 28.31
CA ARG A 55 -0.69 12.01 29.27
C ARG A 55 0.79 12.01 28.90
N ASP A 56 1.15 12.58 27.76
CA ASP A 56 2.49 12.53 27.17
C ASP A 56 3.00 11.09 26.94
N ASP A 57 2.09 10.16 26.63
CA ASP A 57 2.36 8.74 26.44
C ASP A 57 2.64 8.43 24.95
N GLU A 58 3.86 8.70 24.50
CA GLU A 58 4.29 8.40 23.12
C GLU A 58 4.32 6.89 22.85
N GLU A 59 4.69 6.07 23.84
CA GLU A 59 4.77 4.61 23.68
C GLU A 59 3.37 3.99 23.50
N GLY A 60 2.41 4.35 24.35
CA GLY A 60 1.03 3.93 24.24
C GLY A 60 0.39 4.36 22.93
N PHE A 61 0.66 5.60 22.49
CA PHE A 61 0.22 6.11 21.20
C PHE A 61 0.75 5.25 20.04
N VAL A 62 2.04 4.95 20.01
CA VAL A 62 2.65 4.14 18.94
C VAL A 62 2.05 2.73 18.95
N LYS A 63 1.90 2.12 20.12
CA LYS A 63 1.29 0.79 20.27
C LYS A 63 -0.14 0.77 19.75
N ALA A 64 -0.97 1.74 20.12
CA ALA A 64 -2.35 1.85 19.67
C ALA A 64 -2.44 2.11 18.15
N LEU A 65 -1.57 2.96 17.61
CA LEU A 65 -1.50 3.25 16.19
C LEU A 65 -1.17 2.01 15.36
N LEU A 66 -0.22 1.20 15.82
CA LEU A 66 0.24 0.02 15.10
C LEU A 66 -0.68 -1.20 15.29
N GLN A 67 -1.54 -1.18 16.30
CA GLN A 67 -2.45 -2.28 16.58
C GLN A 67 -3.43 -2.52 15.44
N GLY A 68 -3.52 -3.77 14.96
CA GLY A 68 -4.46 -4.17 13.91
C GLY A 68 -4.20 -3.53 12.54
N GLN A 69 -2.97 -3.07 12.29
CA GLN A 69 -2.57 -2.69 10.94
C GLN A 69 -2.56 -3.92 10.03
N PRO A 70 -3.08 -3.83 8.81
CA PRO A 70 -2.96 -4.91 7.84
C PRO A 70 -1.50 -5.13 7.49
N GLU A 71 -1.18 -6.36 7.09
CA GLU A 71 0.15 -6.67 6.57
C GLU A 71 0.45 -5.80 5.35
N ALA A 72 1.63 -5.19 5.35
CA ALA A 72 2.04 -4.35 4.23
C ALA A 72 2.38 -5.22 3.01
N PRO A 73 1.92 -4.85 1.80
CA PRO A 73 2.32 -5.54 0.58
C PRO A 73 3.84 -5.67 0.47
N THR A 74 4.33 -6.81 0.00
CA THR A 74 5.77 -7.11 -0.08
C THR A 74 6.53 -6.07 -0.90
N TYR A 75 5.92 -5.56 -1.97
CA TYR A 75 6.51 -4.54 -2.84
C TYR A 75 6.62 -3.14 -2.22
N PHE A 76 5.99 -2.86 -1.07
CA PHE A 76 6.08 -1.53 -0.43
C PHE A 76 7.50 -1.15 -0.06
N ARG A 77 8.30 -2.13 0.38
CA ARG A 77 9.71 -1.91 0.72
C ARG A 77 10.50 -1.43 -0.51
N GLU A 78 10.32 -2.12 -1.63
CA GLU A 78 10.98 -1.76 -2.88
C GLU A 78 10.47 -0.43 -3.44
N MET A 79 9.18 -0.20 -3.40
CA MET A 79 8.57 1.06 -3.81
C MET A 79 9.14 2.24 -3.01
N LYS A 80 9.27 2.11 -1.68
CA LYS A 80 9.88 3.15 -0.84
C LYS A 80 11.36 3.40 -1.20
N ARG A 81 12.10 2.33 -1.48
CA ARG A 81 13.50 2.44 -1.93
C ARG A 81 13.59 3.20 -3.26
N LEU A 82 12.82 2.80 -4.25
CA LEU A 82 12.80 3.44 -5.57
C LEU A 82 12.35 4.91 -5.51
N ASN A 83 11.37 5.24 -4.66
CA ASN A 83 10.93 6.62 -4.47
C ASN A 83 12.00 7.50 -3.81
N ARG A 84 12.82 6.94 -2.95
CA ARG A 84 13.92 7.65 -2.30
C ARG A 84 15.14 7.80 -3.21
N ASP A 85 15.55 6.72 -3.86
CA ASP A 85 16.82 6.63 -4.59
C ASP A 85 16.67 7.01 -6.08
N GLY A 86 15.43 7.09 -6.56
CA GLY A 86 15.08 7.28 -7.96
C GLY A 86 14.99 5.97 -8.73
N MET A 87 14.22 5.99 -9.79
CA MET A 87 14.08 4.87 -10.72
C MET A 87 15.00 5.06 -11.94
N ALA A 88 15.46 3.95 -12.50
CA ALA A 88 16.18 3.99 -13.78
C ALA A 88 15.25 4.51 -14.89
N ILE A 89 15.75 5.41 -15.71
CA ILE A 89 15.05 5.88 -16.91
C ILE A 89 15.15 4.78 -17.95
N LEU A 90 14.02 4.18 -18.32
CA LEU A 90 13.98 3.06 -19.27
C LEU A 90 14.27 3.49 -20.73
N GLY A 91 14.14 4.78 -21.06
CA GLY A 91 14.31 5.28 -22.43
C GLY A 91 13.26 4.83 -23.44
N GLY A 92 12.37 3.91 -23.06
CA GLY A 92 11.29 3.36 -23.87
C GLY A 92 10.57 2.22 -23.16
N LEU A 93 9.47 1.74 -23.74
CA LEU A 93 8.75 0.58 -23.21
C LEU A 93 9.58 -0.68 -23.44
N PRO A 94 9.72 -1.58 -22.44
CA PRO A 94 10.35 -2.87 -22.64
C PRO A 94 9.56 -3.70 -23.65
N HIS A 95 10.27 -4.27 -24.61
CA HIS A 95 9.71 -5.22 -25.57
C HIS A 95 10.35 -6.60 -25.35
N PRO A 96 9.82 -7.41 -24.41
CA PRO A 96 10.35 -8.75 -24.19
C PRO A 96 10.19 -9.59 -25.45
N GLY A 97 11.27 -10.29 -25.83
CA GLY A 97 11.28 -11.17 -26.98
C GLY A 97 10.37 -12.39 -26.77
N ARG A 98 9.87 -12.94 -27.89
CA ARG A 98 9.21 -14.25 -27.85
C ARG A 98 10.22 -15.34 -27.64
N LEU A 99 9.89 -16.29 -26.79
CA LEU A 99 10.72 -17.47 -26.55
C LEU A 99 10.35 -18.57 -27.57
N THR A 100 11.37 -19.30 -28.01
CA THR A 100 11.15 -20.62 -28.65
C THR A 100 10.74 -21.62 -27.57
N GLN A 101 10.13 -22.73 -27.96
CA GLN A 101 9.78 -23.81 -27.04
C GLN A 101 11.01 -24.30 -26.22
N ALA A 102 12.13 -24.53 -26.88
CA ALA A 102 13.34 -24.98 -26.22
C ALA A 102 13.91 -23.99 -25.18
N GLN A 103 13.81 -22.67 -25.47
CA GLN A 103 14.18 -21.63 -24.51
C GLN A 103 13.22 -21.59 -23.32
N PHE A 104 11.91 -21.71 -23.58
CA PHE A 104 10.90 -21.75 -22.56
C PHE A 104 11.09 -22.92 -21.60
N GLU A 105 11.26 -24.14 -22.13
CA GLU A 105 11.48 -25.34 -21.33
C GLU A 105 12.79 -25.27 -20.53
N ARG A 106 13.83 -24.68 -21.12
CA ARG A 106 15.09 -24.43 -20.40
C ARG A 106 14.88 -23.52 -19.20
N TRP A 107 14.22 -22.38 -19.39
CA TRP A 107 13.98 -21.42 -18.31
C TRP A 107 13.14 -22.01 -17.17
N LEU A 108 12.13 -22.82 -17.50
CA LEU A 108 11.39 -23.54 -16.47
C LEU A 108 12.27 -24.49 -15.65
N ARG A 109 13.17 -25.24 -16.30
CA ARG A 109 14.12 -26.11 -15.60
C ARG A 109 15.12 -25.32 -14.75
N GLU A 110 15.45 -24.12 -15.14
CA GLU A 110 16.33 -23.20 -14.41
C GLU A 110 15.60 -22.46 -13.26
N GLY A 111 14.32 -22.75 -13.03
CA GLY A 111 13.52 -22.19 -11.92
C GLY A 111 12.82 -20.87 -12.23
N ALA A 112 12.63 -20.54 -13.51
CA ALA A 112 11.84 -19.37 -13.88
C ALA A 112 10.37 -19.52 -13.42
N ILE A 113 9.81 -18.44 -12.88
CA ILE A 113 8.40 -18.37 -12.52
C ILE A 113 7.58 -18.12 -13.78
N LEU A 114 6.60 -19.00 -14.02
CA LEU A 114 5.64 -18.83 -15.12
C LEU A 114 4.35 -18.15 -14.62
N VAL A 115 4.08 -16.99 -15.16
CA VAL A 115 2.82 -16.27 -14.89
C VAL A 115 1.90 -16.38 -16.09
N ASP A 116 0.74 -17.00 -15.90
CA ASP A 116 -0.33 -17.07 -16.88
C ASP A 116 -1.25 -15.85 -16.73
N THR A 117 -1.28 -15.01 -17.75
CA THR A 117 -2.06 -13.75 -17.75
C THR A 117 -3.47 -13.88 -18.32
N ARG A 118 -3.90 -15.10 -18.69
CA ARG A 118 -5.25 -15.35 -19.19
C ARG A 118 -6.29 -15.18 -18.09
N ASP A 119 -7.55 -15.07 -18.50
CA ASP A 119 -8.68 -15.07 -17.59
C ASP A 119 -8.69 -16.33 -16.70
N LYS A 120 -9.17 -16.19 -15.48
CA LYS A 120 -9.21 -17.27 -14.48
C LYS A 120 -9.96 -18.54 -14.93
N PHE A 121 -11.00 -18.38 -15.75
CA PHE A 121 -11.74 -19.54 -16.27
C PHE A 121 -10.95 -20.25 -17.38
N ALA A 122 -10.26 -19.49 -18.23
CA ALA A 122 -9.35 -20.08 -19.22
C ALA A 122 -8.17 -20.80 -18.55
N PHE A 123 -7.64 -20.24 -17.46
CA PHE A 123 -6.62 -20.91 -16.64
C PHE A 123 -7.15 -22.19 -15.99
N ALA A 124 -8.33 -22.15 -15.40
CA ALA A 124 -8.96 -23.32 -14.76
C ALA A 124 -9.28 -24.44 -15.78
N GLY A 125 -9.60 -24.08 -17.01
CA GLY A 125 -9.87 -25.05 -18.10
C GLY A 125 -8.62 -25.77 -18.60
N GLY A 126 -7.42 -25.28 -18.28
CA GLY A 126 -6.15 -25.92 -18.63
C GLY A 126 -5.00 -24.92 -18.61
N HIS A 127 -3.94 -25.25 -17.87
CA HIS A 127 -2.73 -24.44 -17.71
C HIS A 127 -1.48 -25.30 -17.62
N ILE A 128 -0.33 -24.68 -17.75
CA ILE A 128 0.97 -25.37 -17.58
C ILE A 128 1.16 -25.63 -16.08
N PRO A 129 1.44 -26.88 -15.68
CA PRO A 129 1.65 -27.20 -14.27
C PRO A 129 2.73 -26.32 -13.62
N GLY A 130 2.43 -25.81 -12.43
CA GLY A 130 3.33 -24.92 -11.69
C GLY A 130 3.23 -23.44 -12.07
N SER A 131 2.39 -23.06 -13.04
CA SER A 131 2.15 -21.65 -13.36
C SER A 131 1.25 -20.98 -12.32
N ILE A 132 1.46 -19.66 -12.14
CA ILE A 132 0.64 -18.79 -11.29
C ILE A 132 -0.28 -17.98 -12.20
N ASN A 133 -1.57 -17.93 -11.88
CA ASN A 133 -2.51 -17.11 -12.65
C ASN A 133 -2.61 -15.69 -12.08
N ILE A 134 -2.20 -14.72 -12.87
CA ILE A 134 -2.41 -13.29 -12.59
C ILE A 134 -3.04 -12.68 -13.85
N PRO A 135 -4.38 -12.58 -13.92
CA PRO A 135 -5.05 -12.11 -15.13
C PRO A 135 -4.61 -10.71 -15.53
N ALA A 136 -4.33 -10.52 -16.83
CA ALA A 136 -4.03 -9.20 -17.37
C ALA A 136 -5.22 -8.25 -17.17
N GLY A 137 -5.02 -7.15 -16.46
CA GLY A 137 -6.06 -6.17 -16.16
C GLY A 137 -5.55 -5.09 -15.21
N LYS A 138 -6.46 -4.24 -14.78
CA LYS A 138 -6.13 -3.08 -13.92
C LYS A 138 -5.40 -3.41 -12.61
N ASN A 139 -5.58 -4.62 -12.11
CA ASN A 139 -4.95 -5.08 -10.86
C ASN A 139 -3.70 -5.95 -11.07
N PHE A 140 -3.28 -6.16 -12.33
CA PHE A 140 -2.15 -7.04 -12.64
C PHE A 140 -0.87 -6.66 -11.90
N SER A 141 -0.47 -5.38 -11.97
CA SER A 141 0.75 -4.89 -11.31
C SER A 141 0.72 -5.04 -9.79
N THR A 142 -0.46 -4.86 -9.18
CA THR A 142 -0.63 -5.04 -7.74
C THR A 142 -0.39 -6.49 -7.33
N TRP A 143 -1.04 -7.44 -8.01
CA TRP A 143 -0.91 -8.86 -7.69
C TRP A 143 0.46 -9.42 -8.07
N ALA A 144 1.06 -8.93 -9.16
CA ALA A 144 2.42 -9.34 -9.53
C ALA A 144 3.50 -8.81 -8.58
N GLY A 145 3.20 -7.76 -7.82
CA GLY A 145 4.10 -7.19 -6.83
C GLY A 145 4.02 -7.85 -5.44
N TRP A 146 2.96 -8.62 -5.19
CA TRP A 146 2.78 -9.37 -3.95
C TRP A 146 3.69 -10.59 -3.91
#